data_1fdd34f2eee77a82f6493c605005ea63
#
_entry.id   1fdd34f2eee77a82f6493c605005ea63
#
_cell.length_a   1.000
_cell.length_b   1.000
_cell.length_c   1.000
_cell.angle_alpha   90.00
_cell.angle_beta   90.00
_cell.angle_gamma   90.00
#
_symmetry.space_group_name_H-M   'P 1'
#
loop_
_entity.id
_entity.type
_entity.pdbx_description
1 polymer ?
#
loop_
_entity_poly.entity_id
_entity_poly.type
_entity_poly.pdbx_seq_one_letter_code
_entity_poly.pdbx_strand_id
1 'polypeptide(L)'
;SLANDDDIKGYFNILKKYSLLREYQRNGFNIEGILKHRQFEMFGAQDIYKLIRGKADKINTVIITNDDAEILNNGLLPMVNERLSVPDMGLPFQYPIMNDLFRGLKLGTVMFNGMPSNAGKTRYMMAIVAYVTLVQKQKALLLLNEMDLESVRYCLLVTAINNPEFQELHGHRFHKDEREITLGMYRDANGNFIFRKQNEDGEYIESIDEFTARVYEESEEYRNVLDVCQWIESESQGLIIAKDV
;
A
#
# COMPACT_ATOMS: atom_id res chain seq x y z
N SER A 1 38.95 10.06 27.75
CA SER A 1 38.07 8.91 27.69
C SER A 1 36.89 9.31 26.83
N LEU A 2 36.78 8.69 25.66
CA LEU A 2 35.67 8.87 24.76
C LEU A 2 34.43 8.29 25.47
N ALA A 3 33.36 9.09 25.60
CA ALA A 3 32.09 8.63 26.11
C ALA A 3 31.62 7.43 25.26
N ASN A 4 31.19 6.36 25.91
CA ASN A 4 30.75 5.14 25.25
C ASN A 4 29.47 5.45 24.50
N ASP A 5 29.23 4.84 23.31
CA ASP A 5 28.01 5.06 22.49
C ASP A 5 26.73 4.85 23.31
N ASP A 6 26.75 3.95 24.29
CA ASP A 6 25.62 3.68 25.18
C ASP A 6 25.32 4.83 26.14
N ASP A 7 26.37 5.55 26.62
CA ASP A 7 26.20 6.73 27.45
C ASP A 7 25.57 7.88 26.67
N ILE A 8 25.96 8.06 25.41
CA ILE A 8 25.39 9.10 24.53
C ILE A 8 23.90 8.82 24.26
N LYS A 9 23.54 7.58 23.98
CA LYS A 9 22.13 7.17 23.79
C LYS A 9 21.31 7.36 25.07
N GLY A 10 21.91 7.08 26.24
CA GLY A 10 21.30 7.32 27.54
C GLY A 10 20.96 8.78 27.76
N TYR A 11 21.90 9.68 27.54
CA TYR A 11 21.70 11.14 27.65
C TYR A 11 20.66 11.66 26.64
N PHE A 12 20.66 11.15 25.42
CA PHE A 12 19.69 11.53 24.39
C PHE A 12 18.26 11.12 24.76
N ASN A 13 18.08 9.95 25.36
CA ASN A 13 16.78 9.49 25.84
C ASN A 13 16.27 10.33 27.01
N ILE A 14 17.17 10.75 27.91
CA ILE A 14 16.83 11.66 29.01
C ILE A 14 16.41 13.02 28.46
N LEU A 15 17.15 13.58 27.50
CA LEU A 15 16.78 14.85 26.84
C LEU A 15 15.42 14.78 26.17
N LYS A 16 15.14 13.70 25.43
CA LYS A 16 13.81 13.47 24.81
C LYS A 16 12.69 13.41 25.84
N LYS A 17 12.91 12.71 26.96
CA LYS A 17 11.98 12.60 28.08
C LYS A 17 11.57 13.97 28.61
N TYR A 18 12.56 14.80 28.99
CA TYR A 18 12.30 16.11 29.55
C TYR A 18 11.78 17.13 28.52
N SER A 19 12.19 17.02 27.26
CA SER A 19 11.66 17.82 26.18
C SER A 19 10.18 17.56 25.97
N LEU A 20 9.76 16.29 25.95
CA LEU A 20 8.36 15.89 25.84
C LEU A 20 7.53 16.41 27.02
N LEU A 21 8.00 16.28 28.26
CA LEU A 21 7.32 16.82 29.44
C LEU A 21 7.13 18.34 29.37
N ARG A 22 8.15 19.05 28.90
CA ARG A 22 8.12 20.51 28.73
C ARG A 22 7.06 20.94 27.70
N GLU A 23 6.94 20.19 26.60
CA GLU A 23 5.89 20.43 25.59
C GLU A 23 4.49 20.15 26.16
N TYR A 24 4.30 19.09 26.93
CA TYR A 24 3.02 18.84 27.59
C TYR A 24 2.66 19.96 28.56
N GLN A 25 3.62 20.44 29.35
CA GLN A 25 3.40 21.56 30.29
C GLN A 25 3.03 22.86 29.56
N ARG A 26 3.72 23.17 28.44
CA ARG A 26 3.40 24.35 27.59
C ARG A 26 2.01 24.30 27.01
N ASN A 27 1.51 23.10 26.71
CA ASN A 27 0.15 22.88 26.21
C ASN A 27 -0.89 22.69 27.32
N GLY A 28 -0.57 23.07 28.58
CA GLY A 28 -1.54 23.10 29.68
C GLY A 28 -1.77 21.77 30.39
N PHE A 29 -1.02 20.73 30.08
CA PHE A 29 -1.14 19.46 30.78
C PHE A 29 -0.48 19.52 32.15
N ASN A 30 -1.18 19.01 33.18
CA ASN A 30 -0.58 18.87 34.50
C ASN A 30 0.39 17.67 34.55
N ILE A 31 1.68 17.96 34.56
CA ILE A 31 2.75 16.96 34.58
C ILE A 31 3.19 16.57 35.98
N GLU A 32 2.72 17.24 37.04
CA GLU A 32 3.18 16.95 38.42
C GLU A 32 2.93 15.51 38.83
N GLY A 33 1.78 14.94 38.49
CA GLY A 33 1.45 13.56 38.79
C GLY A 33 2.37 12.54 38.08
N ILE A 34 2.96 12.94 36.92
CA ILE A 34 3.94 12.11 36.20
C ILE A 34 5.30 12.21 36.89
N LEU A 35 5.72 13.42 37.26
CA LEU A 35 7.00 13.66 37.96
C LEU A 35 7.05 12.98 39.32
N LYS A 36 5.91 12.88 40.02
CA LYS A 36 5.78 12.22 41.35
C LYS A 36 5.57 10.71 41.24
N HIS A 37 5.55 10.14 40.02
CA HIS A 37 5.33 8.71 39.84
C HIS A 37 6.53 7.90 40.35
N ARG A 38 6.28 6.85 41.13
CA ARG A 38 7.33 6.03 41.79
C ARG A 38 8.38 5.47 40.85
N GLN A 39 8.02 5.22 39.59
CA GLN A 39 8.91 4.68 38.55
C GLN A 39 9.36 5.73 37.54
N PHE A 40 9.19 7.01 37.83
CA PHE A 40 9.48 8.10 36.88
C PHE A 40 10.91 8.04 36.32
N GLU A 41 11.90 7.67 37.12
CA GLU A 41 13.30 7.57 36.68
C GLU A 41 13.49 6.48 35.61
N MET A 42 12.67 5.45 35.61
CA MET A 42 12.71 4.34 34.65
C MET A 42 11.94 4.65 33.35
N PHE A 43 11.11 5.69 33.34
CA PHE A 43 10.31 6.03 32.19
C PHE A 43 11.15 6.66 31.05
N GLY A 44 10.96 6.15 29.84
CA GLY A 44 11.35 6.84 28.61
C GLY A 44 10.25 7.78 28.11
N ALA A 45 10.54 8.53 27.04
CA ALA A 45 9.56 9.43 26.41
C ALA A 45 8.29 8.68 25.93
N GLN A 46 8.44 7.45 25.43
CA GLN A 46 7.33 6.62 24.98
C GLN A 46 6.39 6.19 26.12
N ASP A 47 6.93 5.93 27.32
CA ASP A 47 6.15 5.52 28.47
C ASP A 47 5.29 6.69 28.97
N ILE A 48 5.87 7.90 28.98
CA ILE A 48 5.14 9.13 29.32
C ILE A 48 4.01 9.39 28.33
N TYR A 49 4.29 9.24 27.01
CA TYR A 49 3.26 9.37 25.98
C TYR A 49 2.10 8.38 26.18
N LYS A 50 2.41 7.10 26.41
CA LYS A 50 1.39 6.05 26.67
C LYS A 50 0.56 6.36 27.92
N LEU A 51 1.20 6.90 28.97
CA LEU A 51 0.52 7.25 30.23
C LEU A 51 -0.47 8.41 30.05
N ILE A 52 -0.10 9.43 29.30
CA ILE A 52 -0.96 10.57 29.01
C ILE A 52 -2.10 10.17 28.07
N ARG A 53 -1.77 9.42 26.99
CA ARG A 53 -2.78 8.91 26.07
C ARG A 53 -3.79 8.00 26.79
N GLY A 54 -3.34 7.09 27.64
CA GLY A 54 -4.25 6.21 28.39
C GLY A 54 -5.17 6.97 29.35
N LYS A 55 -4.75 8.13 29.88
CA LYS A 55 -5.64 9.00 30.66
C LYS A 55 -6.67 9.72 29.77
N ALA A 56 -6.25 10.21 28.61
CA ALA A 56 -7.13 10.83 27.63
C ALA A 56 -8.17 9.83 27.09
N ASP A 57 -7.75 8.62 26.76
CA ASP A 57 -8.63 7.53 26.30
C ASP A 57 -9.66 7.14 27.35
N LYS A 58 -9.29 7.10 28.66
CA LYS A 58 -10.24 6.88 29.75
C LYS A 58 -11.29 7.97 29.86
N ILE A 59 -10.89 9.24 29.71
CA ILE A 59 -11.84 10.37 29.74
C ILE A 59 -12.78 10.29 28.54
N ASN A 60 -12.25 10.01 27.34
CA ASN A 60 -13.05 9.78 26.14
C ASN A 60 -14.06 8.64 26.31
N THR A 61 -13.61 7.52 26.86
CA THR A 61 -14.50 6.37 27.11
C THR A 61 -15.66 6.72 28.05
N VAL A 62 -15.42 7.54 29.10
CA VAL A 62 -16.46 7.98 30.03
C VAL A 62 -17.45 8.95 29.38
N ILE A 63 -16.98 9.80 28.46
CA ILE A 63 -17.84 10.77 27.76
C ILE A 63 -18.65 10.07 26.66
N ILE A 64 -18.03 9.18 25.90
CA ILE A 64 -18.66 8.44 24.78
C ILE A 64 -19.74 7.48 25.30
N THR A 65 -19.59 6.89 26.48
CA THR A 65 -20.59 5.96 27.04
C THR A 65 -21.86 6.63 27.55
N ASN A 66 -21.92 7.96 27.66
CA ASN A 66 -23.08 8.66 28.20
C ASN A 66 -23.96 9.35 27.16
N ASP A 67 -23.53 9.51 25.89
CA ASP A 67 -24.25 10.35 24.92
C ASP A 67 -24.68 9.66 23.62
N ASP A 68 -24.28 8.40 23.38
CA ASP A 68 -24.46 7.76 22.08
C ASP A 68 -25.55 6.67 22.04
N ALA A 69 -26.46 6.64 23.00
CA ALA A 69 -27.62 5.75 22.93
C ALA A 69 -28.72 6.40 22.06
N GLU A 70 -28.67 6.14 20.79
CA GLU A 70 -29.75 6.58 19.88
C GLU A 70 -30.98 5.67 19.99
N ILE A 71 -32.16 6.27 19.94
CA ILE A 71 -33.43 5.54 19.91
C ILE A 71 -33.61 4.99 18.50
N LEU A 72 -33.42 3.67 18.31
CA LEU A 72 -33.42 2.98 17.01
C LEU A 72 -34.66 3.18 16.14
N ASN A 73 -35.79 3.46 16.74
CA ASN A 73 -37.03 3.71 16.00
C ASN A 73 -37.24 5.19 15.61
N ASN A 74 -36.28 6.09 15.90
CA ASN A 74 -36.26 7.45 15.42
C ASN A 74 -35.44 7.58 14.13
N GLY A 75 -35.84 8.47 13.25
CA GLY A 75 -35.06 8.78 12.05
C GLY A 75 -35.22 7.81 10.89
N LEU A 76 -36.11 6.82 10.96
CA LEU A 76 -36.28 5.83 9.89
C LEU A 76 -36.77 6.47 8.57
N LEU A 77 -37.72 7.39 8.63
CA LEU A 77 -38.25 8.03 7.43
C LEU A 77 -37.21 8.92 6.72
N PRO A 78 -36.48 9.81 7.41
CA PRO A 78 -35.37 10.54 6.82
C PRO A 78 -34.30 9.62 6.20
N MET A 79 -33.92 8.55 6.88
CA MET A 79 -32.94 7.57 6.39
C MET A 79 -33.38 6.93 5.09
N VAL A 80 -34.63 6.49 4.97
CA VAL A 80 -35.16 5.89 3.73
C VAL A 80 -35.20 6.92 2.59
N ASN A 81 -35.63 8.15 2.88
CA ASN A 81 -35.67 9.21 1.88
C ASN A 81 -34.28 9.63 1.39
N GLU A 82 -33.29 9.66 2.28
CA GLU A 82 -31.89 9.94 1.93
C GLU A 82 -31.36 8.90 0.92
N ARG A 83 -31.71 7.62 1.11
CA ARG A 83 -31.27 6.53 0.21
C ARG A 83 -31.85 6.58 -1.20
N LEU A 84 -32.92 7.30 -1.43
CA LEU A 84 -33.44 7.56 -2.77
C LEU A 84 -32.51 8.47 -3.59
N SER A 85 -31.87 9.44 -2.93
CA SER A 85 -30.94 10.38 -3.58
C SER A 85 -29.48 9.91 -3.53
N VAL A 86 -29.08 9.23 -2.45
CA VAL A 86 -27.73 8.74 -2.22
C VAL A 86 -27.78 7.23 -1.89
N PRO A 87 -27.75 6.35 -2.89
CA PRO A 87 -27.73 4.92 -2.66
C PRO A 87 -26.51 4.50 -1.82
N ASP A 88 -26.68 3.52 -0.93
CA ASP A 88 -25.61 2.98 -0.10
C ASP A 88 -24.68 2.07 -0.90
N MET A 89 -23.89 2.68 -1.77
CA MET A 89 -22.89 2.03 -2.62
C MET A 89 -21.48 2.47 -2.24
N GLY A 90 -20.56 1.51 -2.20
CA GLY A 90 -19.13 1.76 -2.06
C GLY A 90 -18.43 1.90 -3.42
N LEU A 91 -17.09 1.96 -3.40
CA LEU A 91 -16.29 1.87 -4.63
C LEU A 91 -16.56 0.52 -5.31
N PRO A 92 -16.92 0.50 -6.59
CA PRO A 92 -17.21 -0.75 -7.27
C PRO A 92 -15.99 -1.66 -7.37
N PHE A 93 -16.22 -2.95 -7.27
CA PHE A 93 -15.22 -3.97 -7.61
C PHE A 93 -15.13 -4.11 -9.13
N GLN A 94 -14.00 -4.57 -9.62
CA GLN A 94 -13.80 -4.97 -11.01
C GLN A 94 -14.80 -6.06 -11.45
N TYR A 95 -15.20 -6.94 -10.54
CA TYR A 95 -16.08 -8.07 -10.83
C TYR A 95 -17.55 -7.71 -10.51
N PRO A 96 -18.46 -7.68 -11.52
CA PRO A 96 -19.85 -7.30 -11.30
C PRO A 96 -20.56 -8.09 -10.21
N ILE A 97 -20.33 -9.41 -10.16
CA ILE A 97 -20.92 -10.27 -9.13
C ILE A 97 -20.56 -9.84 -7.69
N MET A 98 -19.36 -9.29 -7.50
CA MET A 98 -18.96 -8.76 -6.18
C MET A 98 -19.73 -7.49 -5.83
N ASN A 99 -20.06 -6.68 -6.84
CA ASN A 99 -20.87 -5.48 -6.64
C ASN A 99 -22.32 -5.84 -6.27
N ASP A 100 -22.88 -6.86 -6.89
CA ASP A 100 -24.22 -7.35 -6.58
C ASP A 100 -24.31 -7.92 -5.16
N LEU A 101 -23.25 -8.62 -4.71
CA LEU A 101 -23.21 -9.23 -3.37
C LEU A 101 -22.88 -8.24 -2.27
N PHE A 102 -21.89 -7.36 -2.48
CA PHE A 102 -21.30 -6.51 -1.42
C PHE A 102 -21.60 -5.01 -1.58
N ARG A 103 -22.20 -4.61 -2.70
CA ARG A 103 -22.45 -3.19 -3.04
C ARG A 103 -21.18 -2.33 -3.08
N GLY A 104 -20.06 -2.92 -3.47
CA GLY A 104 -18.77 -2.24 -3.54
C GLY A 104 -18.00 -2.20 -2.20
N LEU A 105 -16.81 -1.58 -2.25
CA LEU A 105 -15.95 -1.33 -1.09
C LEU A 105 -16.43 -0.10 -0.34
N LYS A 106 -17.08 -0.28 0.80
CA LYS A 106 -17.63 0.83 1.60
C LYS A 106 -16.61 1.36 2.59
N LEU A 107 -16.65 2.66 2.83
CA LEU A 107 -15.87 3.29 3.89
C LEU A 107 -16.25 2.71 5.27
N GLY A 108 -15.24 2.50 6.11
CA GLY A 108 -15.43 1.96 7.47
C GLY A 108 -15.72 0.46 7.53
N THR A 109 -15.70 -0.25 6.40
CA THR A 109 -15.88 -1.71 6.38
C THR A 109 -14.54 -2.44 6.23
N VAL A 110 -14.49 -3.68 6.73
CA VAL A 110 -13.34 -4.58 6.59
C VAL A 110 -13.80 -5.81 5.81
N MET A 111 -13.04 -6.15 4.78
CA MET A 111 -13.28 -7.33 3.96
C MET A 111 -12.13 -8.33 4.14
N PHE A 112 -12.45 -9.57 4.51
CA PHE A 112 -11.49 -10.66 4.60
C PHE A 112 -11.63 -11.60 3.41
N ASN A 113 -10.51 -11.81 2.70
CA ASN A 113 -10.44 -12.76 1.60
C ASN A 113 -9.61 -13.97 2.02
N GLY A 114 -10.28 -15.10 2.25
CA GLY A 114 -9.64 -16.37 2.56
C GLY A 114 -9.42 -17.18 1.28
N MET A 115 -8.17 -17.51 0.98
CA MET A 115 -7.80 -18.36 -0.16
C MET A 115 -6.79 -19.42 0.27
N PRO A 116 -6.83 -20.63 -0.31
CA PRO A 116 -5.79 -21.63 -0.12
C PRO A 116 -4.40 -21.08 -0.51
N SER A 117 -3.35 -21.68 0.01
CA SER A 117 -1.98 -21.34 -0.40
C SER A 117 -1.82 -21.54 -1.91
N ASN A 118 -1.10 -20.64 -2.56
CA ASN A 118 -0.85 -20.62 -4.01
C ASN A 118 -2.09 -20.46 -4.91
N ALA A 119 -3.25 -20.08 -4.35
CA ALA A 119 -4.47 -19.82 -5.12
C ALA A 119 -4.52 -18.42 -5.78
N GLY A 120 -3.43 -17.65 -5.72
CA GLY A 120 -3.36 -16.33 -6.35
C GLY A 120 -3.88 -15.18 -5.48
N LYS A 121 -3.88 -15.31 -4.14
CA LYS A 121 -4.31 -14.27 -3.19
C LYS A 121 -3.72 -12.88 -3.51
N THR A 122 -2.40 -12.80 -3.70
CA THR A 122 -1.71 -11.55 -4.00
C THR A 122 -2.12 -10.97 -5.35
N ARG A 123 -2.28 -11.81 -6.38
CA ARG A 123 -2.75 -11.38 -7.71
C ARG A 123 -4.17 -10.84 -7.67
N TYR A 124 -5.06 -11.50 -6.93
CA TYR A 124 -6.42 -11.03 -6.71
C TYR A 124 -6.43 -9.67 -5.99
N MET A 125 -5.62 -9.52 -4.93
CA MET A 125 -5.50 -8.26 -4.21
C MET A 125 -4.92 -7.15 -5.10
N MET A 126 -3.92 -7.49 -5.94
CA MET A 126 -3.33 -6.55 -6.89
C MET A 126 -4.32 -6.13 -7.98
N ALA A 127 -5.18 -7.02 -8.43
CA ALA A 127 -6.25 -6.67 -9.37
C ALA A 127 -7.24 -5.65 -8.77
N ILE A 128 -7.61 -5.80 -7.50
CA ILE A 128 -8.45 -4.82 -6.79
C ILE A 128 -7.72 -3.47 -6.66
N VAL A 129 -6.46 -3.48 -6.23
CA VAL A 129 -5.65 -2.25 -6.08
C VAL A 129 -5.50 -1.54 -7.43
N ALA A 130 -5.14 -2.26 -8.48
CA ALA A 130 -5.02 -1.71 -9.82
C ALA A 130 -6.34 -1.10 -10.30
N TYR A 131 -7.47 -1.79 -10.10
CA TYR A 131 -8.78 -1.26 -10.47
C TYR A 131 -9.14 0.02 -9.70
N VAL A 132 -8.96 0.01 -8.38
CA VAL A 132 -9.22 1.18 -7.51
C VAL A 132 -8.36 2.39 -7.93
N THR A 133 -7.12 2.17 -8.30
CA THR A 133 -6.18 3.25 -8.60
C THR A 133 -6.20 3.67 -10.06
N LEU A 134 -6.14 2.73 -11.00
CA LEU A 134 -6.06 3.03 -12.44
C LEU A 134 -7.43 3.40 -13.05
N VAL A 135 -8.51 2.76 -12.59
CA VAL A 135 -9.87 3.00 -13.11
C VAL A 135 -10.62 4.02 -12.25
N GLN A 136 -10.70 3.77 -10.93
CA GLN A 136 -11.48 4.60 -10.01
C GLN A 136 -10.73 5.87 -9.55
N LYS A 137 -9.43 5.99 -9.85
CA LYS A 137 -8.56 7.12 -9.46
C LYS A 137 -8.57 7.43 -7.95
N GLN A 138 -8.69 6.38 -7.13
CA GLN A 138 -8.67 6.47 -5.68
C GLN A 138 -7.32 6.00 -5.13
N LYS A 139 -6.94 6.50 -3.95
CA LYS A 139 -5.70 6.11 -3.28
C LYS A 139 -5.84 4.74 -2.63
N ALA A 140 -4.79 3.92 -2.73
CA ALA A 140 -4.65 2.65 -2.05
C ALA A 140 -3.36 2.60 -1.23
N LEU A 141 -3.44 2.05 -0.01
CA LEU A 141 -2.29 1.75 0.82
C LEU A 141 -2.13 0.23 0.95
N LEU A 142 -0.99 -0.27 0.54
CA LEU A 142 -0.59 -1.67 0.67
C LEU A 142 0.36 -1.83 1.86
N LEU A 143 0.04 -2.75 2.76
CA LEU A 143 0.94 -3.19 3.82
C LEU A 143 1.42 -4.60 3.48
N LEU A 144 2.72 -4.75 3.27
CA LEU A 144 3.35 -5.98 2.78
C LEU A 144 4.06 -6.67 3.94
N ASN A 145 3.86 -7.98 4.07
CA ASN A 145 4.50 -8.81 5.09
C ASN A 145 5.05 -10.15 4.54
N GLU A 146 4.78 -10.49 3.29
CA GLU A 146 5.21 -11.75 2.66
C GLU A 146 6.06 -11.53 1.40
N MET A 147 5.81 -10.45 0.66
CA MET A 147 6.47 -10.15 -0.61
C MET A 147 7.24 -8.85 -0.52
N ASP A 148 8.41 -8.80 -1.15
CA ASP A 148 9.17 -7.58 -1.33
C ASP A 148 8.50 -6.62 -2.33
N LEU A 149 8.91 -5.36 -2.30
CA LEU A 149 8.35 -4.31 -3.16
C LEU A 149 8.57 -4.56 -4.65
N GLU A 150 9.67 -5.22 -5.02
CA GLU A 150 9.99 -5.51 -6.42
C GLU A 150 9.02 -6.56 -6.97
N SER A 151 8.81 -7.65 -6.25
CA SER A 151 7.82 -8.70 -6.60
C SER A 151 6.40 -8.13 -6.73
N VAL A 152 6.02 -7.19 -5.85
CA VAL A 152 4.71 -6.52 -5.93
C VAL A 152 4.61 -5.63 -7.17
N ARG A 153 5.68 -4.94 -7.56
CA ARG A 153 5.73 -4.16 -8.81
C ARG A 153 5.56 -5.04 -10.04
N TYR A 154 6.25 -6.18 -10.10
CA TYR A 154 6.04 -7.15 -11.19
C TYR A 154 4.61 -7.68 -11.21
N CYS A 155 4.03 -7.97 -10.04
CA CYS A 155 2.65 -8.42 -9.95
C CYS A 155 1.66 -7.35 -10.47
N LEU A 156 1.89 -6.06 -10.16
CA LEU A 156 1.09 -4.95 -10.67
C LEU A 156 1.22 -4.84 -12.19
N LEU A 157 2.45 -4.86 -12.71
CA LEU A 157 2.73 -4.76 -14.15
C LEU A 157 2.06 -5.90 -14.92
N VAL A 158 2.24 -7.14 -14.47
CA VAL A 158 1.63 -8.32 -15.10
C VAL A 158 0.10 -8.28 -15.01
N THR A 159 -0.44 -7.78 -13.93
CA THR A 159 -1.89 -7.57 -13.78
C THR A 159 -2.40 -6.57 -14.82
N ALA A 160 -1.71 -5.44 -15.00
CA ALA A 160 -2.08 -4.43 -15.99
C ALA A 160 -1.94 -4.94 -17.43
N ILE A 161 -0.90 -5.74 -17.72
CA ILE A 161 -0.68 -6.31 -19.06
C ILE A 161 -1.76 -7.34 -19.41
N ASN A 162 -2.09 -8.24 -18.49
CA ASN A 162 -2.88 -9.45 -18.81
C ASN A 162 -4.38 -9.32 -18.52
N ASN A 163 -4.81 -8.25 -17.85
CA ASN A 163 -6.21 -8.06 -17.53
C ASN A 163 -6.94 -7.39 -18.70
N PRO A 164 -8.02 -8.01 -19.24
CA PRO A 164 -8.74 -7.49 -20.39
C PRO A 164 -9.25 -6.06 -20.23
N GLU A 165 -9.68 -5.69 -19.02
CA GLU A 165 -10.18 -4.34 -18.74
C GLU A 165 -9.08 -3.28 -18.83
N PHE A 166 -7.87 -3.58 -18.32
CA PHE A 166 -6.73 -2.70 -18.44
C PHE A 166 -6.17 -2.67 -19.86
N GLN A 167 -6.24 -3.79 -20.57
CA GLN A 167 -5.91 -3.84 -22.00
C GLN A 167 -6.83 -2.92 -22.82
N GLU A 168 -8.12 -2.94 -22.54
CA GLU A 168 -9.09 -2.06 -23.20
C GLU A 168 -8.84 -0.58 -22.84
N LEU A 169 -8.58 -0.30 -21.57
CA LEU A 169 -8.35 1.06 -21.07
C LEU A 169 -7.08 1.69 -21.67
N HIS A 170 -5.99 0.94 -21.75
CA HIS A 170 -4.72 1.39 -22.35
C HIS A 170 -4.71 1.28 -23.87
N GLY A 171 -5.45 0.32 -24.44
CA GLY A 171 -5.50 0.06 -25.89
C GLY A 171 -4.49 -0.99 -26.38
N HIS A 172 -3.80 -1.71 -25.48
CA HIS A 172 -2.90 -2.80 -25.86
C HIS A 172 -3.64 -4.17 -25.91
N ARG A 173 -3.05 -5.12 -26.64
CA ARG A 173 -3.62 -6.49 -26.77
C ARG A 173 -2.56 -7.57 -26.80
N PHE A 174 -1.63 -7.51 -25.85
CA PHE A 174 -0.61 -8.55 -25.70
C PHE A 174 -0.66 -9.16 -24.30
N HIS A 175 -0.08 -10.33 -24.15
CA HIS A 175 0.07 -11.02 -22.89
C HIS A 175 1.54 -11.26 -22.60
N LYS A 176 1.94 -11.18 -21.33
CA LYS A 176 3.31 -11.44 -20.89
C LYS A 176 3.30 -12.21 -19.57
N ASP A 177 4.13 -13.24 -19.50
CA ASP A 177 4.35 -13.98 -18.25
C ASP A 177 5.30 -13.19 -17.35
N GLU A 178 5.03 -13.21 -16.03
CA GLU A 178 5.90 -12.57 -15.05
C GLU A 178 7.32 -13.11 -15.10
N ARG A 179 7.48 -14.43 -15.28
CA ARG A 179 8.78 -15.06 -15.39
C ARG A 179 9.57 -14.57 -16.60
N GLU A 180 8.91 -14.33 -17.72
CA GLU A 180 9.56 -13.78 -18.90
C GLU A 180 10.07 -12.36 -18.66
N ILE A 181 9.28 -11.52 -17.95
CA ILE A 181 9.68 -10.15 -17.59
C ILE A 181 10.87 -10.17 -16.63
N THR A 182 10.79 -10.97 -15.56
CA THR A 182 11.84 -11.06 -14.53
C THR A 182 13.15 -11.65 -15.06
N LEU A 183 13.08 -12.48 -16.10
CA LEU A 183 14.25 -13.03 -16.79
C LEU A 183 14.72 -12.18 -17.98
N GLY A 184 14.07 -11.05 -18.26
CA GLY A 184 14.40 -10.19 -19.39
C GLY A 184 14.21 -10.87 -20.75
N MET A 185 13.25 -11.78 -20.86
CA MET A 185 13.01 -12.59 -22.06
C MET A 185 11.99 -11.92 -22.98
N TYR A 186 12.45 -11.38 -24.10
CA TYR A 186 11.62 -10.74 -25.11
C TYR A 186 11.82 -11.36 -26.48
N ARG A 187 10.80 -11.34 -27.33
CA ARG A 187 10.79 -11.97 -28.65
C ARG A 187 10.95 -10.93 -29.77
N ASP A 188 11.63 -11.38 -30.82
CA ASP A 188 11.69 -10.67 -32.10
C ASP A 188 10.37 -10.81 -32.88
N ALA A 189 10.30 -10.18 -34.05
CA ALA A 189 9.14 -10.27 -34.96
C ALA A 189 8.84 -11.69 -35.47
N ASN A 190 9.80 -12.63 -35.38
CA ASN A 190 9.64 -14.02 -35.78
C ASN A 190 9.22 -14.92 -34.60
N GLY A 191 9.10 -14.38 -33.38
CA GLY A 191 8.74 -15.09 -32.16
C GLY A 191 9.91 -15.76 -31.45
N ASN A 192 11.17 -15.50 -31.85
CA ASN A 192 12.35 -16.05 -31.19
C ASN A 192 12.78 -15.15 -30.03
N PHE A 193 13.25 -15.75 -28.93
CA PHE A 193 13.82 -14.96 -27.85
C PHE A 193 15.14 -14.31 -28.26
N ILE A 194 15.30 -13.05 -27.89
CA ILE A 194 16.48 -12.25 -28.13
C ILE A 194 17.42 -12.43 -26.95
N PHE A 195 18.56 -13.06 -27.19
CA PHE A 195 19.60 -13.27 -26.17
C PHE A 195 20.81 -12.36 -26.42
N ARG A 196 21.50 -12.01 -25.33
CA ARG A 196 22.75 -11.28 -25.41
C ARG A 196 23.80 -12.12 -26.13
N LYS A 197 24.52 -11.50 -27.09
CA LYS A 197 25.51 -12.20 -27.93
C LYS A 197 26.70 -12.66 -27.10
N GLN A 198 27.13 -13.91 -27.37
CA GLN A 198 28.30 -14.54 -26.77
C GLN A 198 29.24 -15.06 -27.85
N ASN A 199 30.55 -15.17 -27.53
CA ASN A 199 31.54 -15.85 -28.36
C ASN A 199 31.46 -17.38 -28.17
N GLU A 200 32.31 -18.12 -28.86
CA GLU A 200 32.38 -19.61 -28.75
C GLU A 200 32.76 -20.07 -27.35
N ASP A 201 33.46 -19.25 -26.58
CA ASP A 201 33.89 -19.52 -25.20
C ASP A 201 32.81 -19.16 -24.15
N GLY A 202 31.64 -18.61 -24.56
CA GLY A 202 30.54 -18.22 -23.70
C GLY A 202 30.69 -16.83 -23.07
N GLU A 203 31.67 -16.03 -23.46
CA GLU A 203 31.87 -14.68 -22.99
C GLU A 203 30.97 -13.71 -23.77
N TYR A 204 30.41 -12.73 -23.06
CA TYR A 204 29.57 -11.73 -23.70
C TYR A 204 30.39 -10.76 -24.54
N ILE A 205 30.10 -10.70 -25.85
CA ILE A 205 30.72 -9.78 -26.83
C ILE A 205 29.91 -8.51 -27.04
N GLU A 206 28.75 -8.37 -26.41
CA GLU A 206 27.85 -7.24 -26.47
C GLU A 206 27.72 -6.63 -25.06
N SER A 207 27.85 -5.33 -24.94
CA SER A 207 27.58 -4.62 -23.68
C SER A 207 26.09 -4.70 -23.29
N ILE A 208 25.74 -4.36 -22.05
CA ILE A 208 24.35 -4.32 -21.61
C ILE A 208 23.58 -3.24 -22.37
N ASP A 209 24.20 -2.08 -22.60
CA ASP A 209 23.56 -0.96 -23.30
C ASP A 209 23.29 -1.30 -24.78
N GLU A 210 24.24 -1.92 -25.48
CA GLU A 210 24.06 -2.40 -26.86
C GLU A 210 22.96 -3.47 -26.94
N PHE A 211 22.95 -4.40 -25.99
CA PHE A 211 21.90 -5.43 -25.92
C PHE A 211 20.52 -4.80 -25.69
N THR A 212 20.41 -3.86 -24.74
CA THR A 212 19.15 -3.18 -24.45
C THR A 212 18.65 -2.37 -25.66
N ALA A 213 19.54 -1.66 -26.35
CA ALA A 213 19.21 -0.93 -27.56
C ALA A 213 18.70 -1.86 -28.67
N ARG A 214 19.38 -3.01 -28.86
CA ARG A 214 18.97 -4.01 -29.84
C ARG A 214 17.62 -4.65 -29.49
N VAL A 215 17.38 -4.99 -28.22
CA VAL A 215 16.06 -5.51 -27.77
C VAL A 215 14.98 -4.47 -28.03
N TYR A 216 15.25 -3.21 -27.77
CA TYR A 216 14.29 -2.12 -28.06
C TYR A 216 13.96 -2.00 -29.55
N GLU A 217 14.94 -2.16 -30.44
CA GLU A 217 14.75 -2.10 -31.90
C GLU A 217 14.02 -3.35 -32.43
N GLU A 218 14.42 -4.55 -32.01
CA GLU A 218 13.97 -5.82 -32.56
C GLU A 218 12.67 -6.33 -31.94
N SER A 219 12.34 -5.93 -30.68
CA SER A 219 11.17 -6.43 -29.94
C SER A 219 10.06 -5.39 -29.83
N GLU A 220 8.96 -5.61 -30.53
CA GLU A 220 7.72 -4.87 -30.31
C GLU A 220 7.14 -5.18 -28.91
N GLU A 221 7.27 -6.42 -28.46
CA GLU A 221 6.83 -6.86 -27.15
C GLU A 221 7.50 -6.07 -26.01
N TYR A 222 8.81 -5.80 -26.13
CA TYR A 222 9.54 -4.99 -25.15
C TYR A 222 9.06 -3.54 -25.12
N ARG A 223 8.88 -2.92 -26.30
CA ARG A 223 8.33 -1.56 -26.39
C ARG A 223 6.94 -1.47 -25.78
N ASN A 224 6.08 -2.43 -26.05
CA ASN A 224 4.73 -2.50 -25.48
C ASN A 224 4.75 -2.64 -23.95
N VAL A 225 5.68 -3.42 -23.38
CA VAL A 225 5.85 -3.51 -21.92
C VAL A 225 6.29 -2.17 -21.34
N LEU A 226 7.24 -1.48 -21.96
CA LEU A 226 7.69 -0.15 -21.53
C LEU A 226 6.54 0.88 -21.58
N ASP A 227 5.73 0.83 -22.61
CA ASP A 227 4.58 1.72 -22.80
C ASP A 227 3.54 1.51 -21.68
N VAL A 228 3.23 0.26 -21.33
CA VAL A 228 2.38 -0.05 -20.17
C VAL A 228 3.00 0.41 -18.87
N CYS A 229 4.32 0.30 -18.67
CA CYS A 229 4.99 0.83 -17.49
C CYS A 229 4.79 2.35 -17.37
N GLN A 230 5.03 3.09 -18.43
CA GLN A 230 4.84 4.54 -18.46
C GLN A 230 3.39 4.93 -18.20
N TRP A 231 2.45 4.20 -18.77
CA TRP A 231 1.04 4.41 -18.51
C TRP A 231 0.68 4.21 -17.04
N ILE A 232 1.11 3.09 -16.42
CA ILE A 232 0.87 2.85 -15.00
C ILE A 232 1.45 3.98 -14.15
N GLU A 233 2.68 4.39 -14.41
CA GLU A 233 3.35 5.46 -13.67
C GLU A 233 2.62 6.79 -13.80
N SER A 234 2.17 7.15 -15.01
CA SER A 234 1.43 8.39 -15.25
C SER A 234 0.04 8.39 -14.59
N GLU A 235 -0.69 7.27 -14.71
CA GLU A 235 -2.08 7.18 -14.25
C GLU A 235 -2.23 6.91 -12.75
N SER A 236 -1.21 6.29 -12.13
CA SER A 236 -1.24 5.92 -10.71
C SER A 236 -0.32 6.76 -9.83
N GLN A 237 0.23 7.86 -10.33
CA GLN A 237 1.16 8.70 -9.58
C GLN A 237 0.56 9.17 -8.25
N GLY A 238 1.18 8.75 -7.14
CA GLY A 238 0.73 9.06 -5.79
C GLY A 238 -0.56 8.37 -5.34
N LEU A 239 -1.13 7.47 -6.15
CA LEU A 239 -2.34 6.72 -5.80
C LEU A 239 -2.02 5.38 -5.13
N ILE A 240 -0.89 4.75 -5.45
CA ILE A 240 -0.46 3.49 -4.83
C ILE A 240 0.69 3.77 -3.87
N ILE A 241 0.46 3.50 -2.60
CA ILE A 241 1.47 3.62 -1.55
C ILE A 241 1.68 2.23 -0.97
N ALA A 242 2.90 1.70 -1.05
CA ALA A 242 3.27 0.42 -0.47
C ALA A 242 4.26 0.61 0.67
N LYS A 243 4.08 -0.16 1.75
CA LYS A 243 4.97 -0.16 2.92
C LYS A 243 5.24 -1.59 3.36
N ASP A 244 6.51 -1.91 3.49
CA ASP A 244 6.99 -3.13 4.16
C ASP A 244 6.81 -3.00 5.67
N VAL A 245 6.29 -4.04 6.33
CA VAL A 245 5.84 -4.00 7.74
C VAL A 245 6.51 -5.08 8.57
#